data_751b7e8a6115191fbf738b8a99b22563
#
_entry.id   751b7e8a6115191fbf738b8a99b22563
#
_cell.length_a   1.000
_cell.length_b   1.000
_cell.length_c   1.000
_cell.angle_alpha   90.00
_cell.angle_beta   90.00
_cell.angle_gamma   90.00
#
_symmetry.space_group_name_H-M   'P 1'
#
loop_
_entity.id
_entity.type
_entity.pdbx_description
1 polymer ?
#
loop_
_entity_poly.entity_id
_entity_poly.type
_entity_poly.pdbx_seq_one_letter_code
_entity_poly.pdbx_strand_id
1 'polypeptide(L)'
;MKAVLIALSLLFVSFEAQAISRYNSTSMSCNEIKATVGRQGAVILRWRGNSGVQRYGRFVANSTFCSASERAEISYVPSADRRSCAVPECKYWNPDDDILFRFGHRD
;
A
#
# COMPACT_ATOMS: atom_id res chain seq x y z
N MET A 1 2.49 17.16 -43.53
CA MET A 1 1.29 16.55 -42.97
C MET A 1 1.51 15.21 -42.30
N LYS A 2 2.33 14.34 -42.86
CA LYS A 2 2.63 13.03 -42.25
C LYS A 2 3.34 13.17 -40.89
N ALA A 3 4.21 14.17 -40.74
CA ALA A 3 4.94 14.39 -39.50
C ALA A 3 4.02 14.80 -38.33
N VAL A 4 2.90 15.49 -38.63
CA VAL A 4 1.96 15.94 -37.59
C VAL A 4 1.17 14.75 -37.03
N LEU A 5 0.81 13.78 -37.86
CA LEU A 5 0.10 12.58 -37.42
C LEU A 5 0.98 11.70 -36.51
N ILE A 6 2.25 11.60 -36.82
CA ILE A 6 3.19 10.85 -35.99
C ILE A 6 3.39 11.51 -34.63
N ALA A 7 3.48 12.83 -34.59
CA ALA A 7 3.62 13.58 -33.34
C ALA A 7 2.39 13.42 -32.44
N LEU A 8 1.19 13.40 -33.02
CA LEU A 8 -0.04 13.18 -32.27
C LEU A 8 -0.10 11.78 -31.67
N SER A 9 0.36 10.77 -32.40
CA SER A 9 0.39 9.41 -31.92
C SER A 9 1.31 9.25 -30.71
N LEU A 10 2.44 9.95 -30.71
CA LEU A 10 3.40 9.88 -29.61
C LEU A 10 2.87 10.52 -28.32
N LEU A 11 1.95 11.47 -28.43
CA LEU A 11 1.38 12.12 -27.24
C LEU A 11 0.49 11.18 -26.41
N PHE A 12 -0.11 10.17 -27.03
CA PHE A 12 -0.93 9.21 -26.31
C PHE A 12 -0.15 8.22 -25.46
N VAL A 13 1.14 8.05 -25.74
CA VAL A 13 2.00 7.12 -25.01
C VAL A 13 2.35 7.66 -23.62
N SER A 14 2.18 8.98 -23.39
CA SER A 14 2.53 9.59 -22.10
C SER A 14 1.49 9.42 -21.00
N PHE A 15 0.36 8.75 -21.27
CA PHE A 15 -0.68 8.49 -20.28
C PHE A 15 -0.57 7.09 -19.70
N GLU A 16 0.61 6.68 -19.32
CA GLU A 16 0.77 5.40 -18.65
C GLU A 16 0.31 5.50 -17.20
N ALA A 17 -0.34 4.44 -16.74
CA ALA A 17 -0.71 4.35 -15.34
C ALA A 17 0.56 4.40 -14.49
N GLN A 18 0.56 5.27 -13.48
CA GLN A 18 1.70 5.40 -12.60
C GLN A 18 1.85 4.12 -11.77
N ALA A 19 3.03 3.53 -11.80
CA ALA A 19 3.34 2.39 -10.97
C ALA A 19 3.39 2.83 -9.51
N ILE A 20 2.85 1.99 -8.62
CA ILE A 20 2.93 2.22 -7.20
C ILE A 20 4.39 2.15 -6.74
N SER A 21 4.84 3.11 -5.94
CA SER A 21 6.21 3.17 -5.47
C SER A 21 6.47 2.11 -4.39
N ARG A 22 7.68 1.58 -4.39
CA ARG A 22 8.11 0.55 -3.45
C ARG A 22 9.28 1.05 -2.64
N TYR A 23 9.24 0.79 -1.34
CA TYR A 23 10.28 1.25 -0.42
C TYR A 23 10.65 0.14 0.56
N ASN A 24 11.88 0.17 1.03
CA ASN A 24 12.30 -0.67 2.14
C ASN A 24 11.99 0.06 3.44
N SER A 25 11.09 -0.49 4.25
CA SER A 25 10.67 0.19 5.47
C SER A 25 11.82 0.35 6.48
N THR A 26 12.74 -0.61 6.51
CA THR A 26 13.87 -0.57 7.44
C THR A 26 14.91 0.49 7.08
N SER A 27 14.82 1.08 5.89
CA SER A 27 15.69 2.19 5.47
C SER A 27 15.10 3.56 5.77
N MET A 28 13.90 3.60 6.33
CA MET A 28 13.16 4.84 6.58
C MET A 28 12.79 4.94 8.05
N SER A 29 12.75 6.17 8.57
CA SER A 29 12.20 6.39 9.90
C SER A 29 10.68 6.20 9.88
N CYS A 30 10.08 5.93 11.03
CA CYS A 30 8.63 5.77 11.12
C CYS A 30 7.89 7.02 10.64
N ASN A 31 8.37 8.22 11.01
CA ASN A 31 7.78 9.47 10.55
C ASN A 31 7.90 9.64 9.04
N GLU A 32 9.03 9.25 8.48
CA GLU A 32 9.25 9.30 7.03
C GLU A 32 8.31 8.36 6.28
N ILE A 33 8.10 7.16 6.81
CA ILE A 33 7.16 6.20 6.25
C ILE A 33 5.76 6.81 6.22
N LYS A 34 5.30 7.35 7.35
CA LYS A 34 3.97 7.94 7.45
C LYS A 34 3.80 9.13 6.51
N ALA A 35 4.81 9.98 6.42
CA ALA A 35 4.77 11.14 5.53
C ALA A 35 4.71 10.71 4.05
N THR A 36 5.47 9.69 3.68
CA THR A 36 5.52 9.18 2.32
C THR A 36 4.17 8.57 1.93
N VAL A 37 3.59 7.76 2.81
CA VAL A 37 2.27 7.17 2.60
C VAL A 37 1.22 8.27 2.46
N GLY A 38 1.27 9.27 3.32
CA GLY A 38 0.32 10.40 3.27
C GLY A 38 0.40 11.20 1.98
N ARG A 39 1.62 11.42 1.45
CA ARG A 39 1.80 12.17 0.20
C ARG A 39 1.40 11.38 -1.02
N GLN A 40 1.75 10.11 -1.08
CA GLN A 40 1.54 9.30 -2.27
C GLN A 40 0.19 8.59 -2.28
N GLY A 41 -0.45 8.48 -1.14
CA GLY A 41 -1.73 7.81 -1.00
C GLY A 41 -1.63 6.31 -0.86
N ALA A 42 -0.76 5.65 -1.62
CA ALA A 42 -0.52 4.22 -1.56
C ALA A 42 0.92 3.92 -1.92
N VAL A 43 1.56 3.07 -1.14
CA VAL A 43 2.92 2.60 -1.41
C VAL A 43 3.02 1.13 -1.03
N ILE A 44 4.01 0.45 -1.59
CA ILE A 44 4.36 -0.89 -1.15
C ILE A 44 5.59 -0.77 -0.26
N LEU A 45 5.48 -1.25 0.98
CA LEU A 45 6.60 -1.37 1.89
C LEU A 45 7.04 -2.82 1.94
N ARG A 46 8.34 -3.03 1.95
CA ARG A 46 8.91 -4.37 2.01
C ARG A 46 10.03 -4.39 3.04
N TRP A 47 10.22 -5.55 3.66
CA TRP A 47 11.27 -5.76 4.65
C TRP A 47 11.51 -7.25 4.80
N ARG A 48 12.59 -7.61 5.49
CA ARG A 48 12.86 -9.00 5.83
C ARG A 48 12.46 -9.24 7.27
N GLY A 49 11.72 -10.31 7.50
CA GLY A 49 11.36 -10.74 8.84
C GLY A 49 12.55 -11.41 9.55
N ASN A 50 12.34 -11.79 10.81
CA ASN A 50 13.38 -12.40 11.63
C ASN A 50 13.93 -13.70 11.04
N SER A 51 13.12 -14.44 10.30
CA SER A 51 13.52 -15.68 9.64
C SER A 51 14.23 -15.44 8.30
N GLY A 52 14.42 -14.20 7.90
CA GLY A 52 14.99 -13.84 6.60
C GLY A 52 13.99 -13.85 5.45
N VAL A 53 12.74 -14.16 5.72
CA VAL A 53 11.68 -14.17 4.69
C VAL A 53 11.31 -12.75 4.31
N GLN A 54 11.24 -12.50 3.01
CA GLN A 54 10.81 -11.21 2.48
C GLN A 54 9.31 -11.02 2.75
N ARG A 55 8.97 -9.87 3.34
CA ARG A 55 7.58 -9.48 3.60
C ARG A 55 7.28 -8.18 2.89
N TYR A 56 6.04 -7.99 2.52
CA TYR A 56 5.60 -6.75 1.89
C TYR A 56 4.09 -6.57 2.09
N GLY A 57 3.63 -5.34 1.93
CA GLY A 57 2.22 -5.00 1.99
C GLY A 57 1.95 -3.69 1.30
N ARG A 58 0.68 -3.45 0.99
CA ARG A 58 0.22 -2.20 0.41
C ARG A 58 -0.28 -1.31 1.53
N PHE A 59 0.43 -0.22 1.77
CA PHE A 59 0.13 0.72 2.84
C PHE A 59 -0.46 1.99 2.24
N VAL A 60 -1.46 2.54 2.90
CA VAL A 60 -2.32 3.56 2.31
C VAL A 60 -2.62 4.67 3.30
N ALA A 61 -2.94 5.85 2.77
CA ALA A 61 -3.38 6.97 3.59
C ALA A 61 -4.79 6.73 4.14
N ASN A 62 -5.64 6.06 3.37
CA ASN A 62 -7.01 5.72 3.79
C ASN A 62 -7.57 4.62 2.88
N SER A 63 -8.79 4.16 3.20
CA SER A 63 -9.40 3.02 2.51
C SER A 63 -9.74 3.27 1.04
N THR A 64 -9.80 4.54 0.58
CA THR A 64 -10.09 4.81 -0.83
C THR A 64 -9.00 4.32 -1.77
N PHE A 65 -7.79 4.08 -1.24
CA PHE A 65 -6.67 3.55 -2.02
C PHE A 65 -6.61 2.02 -2.02
N CYS A 66 -7.58 1.36 -1.39
CA CYS A 66 -7.69 -0.10 -1.39
C CYS A 66 -8.71 -0.55 -2.42
N SER A 67 -8.71 -1.84 -2.76
CA SER A 67 -9.71 -2.40 -3.64
C SER A 67 -11.07 -2.48 -2.94
N ALA A 68 -12.14 -2.77 -3.71
CA ALA A 68 -13.50 -2.77 -3.19
C ALA A 68 -13.72 -3.80 -2.08
N SER A 69 -12.96 -4.90 -2.09
CA SER A 69 -13.06 -5.95 -1.07
C SER A 69 -12.10 -5.76 0.08
N GLU A 70 -11.39 -4.63 0.13
CA GLU A 70 -10.39 -4.35 1.14
C GLU A 70 -10.72 -3.06 1.87
N ARG A 71 -10.16 -2.93 3.06
CA ARG A 71 -10.20 -1.67 3.81
C ARG A 71 -8.85 -1.46 4.50
N ALA A 72 -8.59 -0.21 4.88
CA ALA A 72 -7.37 0.14 5.58
C ALA A 72 -7.50 -0.24 7.05
N GLU A 73 -6.55 -1.01 7.56
CA GLU A 73 -6.43 -1.37 8.96
C GLU A 73 -5.02 -1.10 9.42
N ILE A 74 -4.87 -0.67 10.68
CA ILE A 74 -3.54 -0.41 11.23
C ILE A 74 -2.75 -1.71 11.28
N SER A 75 -1.55 -1.67 10.72
CA SER A 75 -0.59 -2.75 10.78
C SER A 75 0.73 -2.19 11.29
N TYR A 76 1.67 -3.05 11.58
CA TYR A 76 2.95 -2.65 12.16
C TYR A 76 4.10 -3.15 11.29
N VAL A 77 4.98 -2.24 10.93
CA VAL A 77 6.14 -2.58 10.11
C VAL A 77 7.41 -2.11 10.82
N PRO A 78 8.53 -2.82 10.64
CA PRO A 78 9.79 -2.34 11.18
C PRO A 78 10.27 -1.14 10.39
N SER A 79 10.78 -0.15 11.09
CA SER A 79 11.40 1.02 10.49
C SER A 79 12.85 1.12 10.94
N ALA A 80 13.57 2.11 10.44
CA ALA A 80 14.97 2.31 10.82
C ALA A 80 15.10 2.64 12.32
N ASP A 81 14.12 3.32 12.90
CA ASP A 81 14.16 3.80 14.29
C ASP A 81 13.16 3.13 15.22
N ARG A 82 12.28 2.26 14.72
CA ARG A 82 11.27 1.57 15.53
C ARG A 82 11.03 0.17 15.01
N ARG A 83 10.84 -0.78 15.93
CA ARG A 83 10.47 -2.15 15.56
C ARG A 83 9.03 -2.23 15.06
N SER A 84 8.16 -1.38 15.56
CA SER A 84 6.73 -1.40 15.24
C SER A 84 6.26 0.00 14.88
N CYS A 85 6.26 0.30 13.59
CA CYS A 85 5.73 1.55 13.08
C CYS A 85 4.30 1.30 12.61
N ALA A 86 3.32 1.99 13.20
CA ALA A 86 1.91 1.81 12.88
C ALA A 86 1.56 2.53 11.58
N VAL A 87 1.11 1.77 10.58
CA VAL A 87 0.75 2.32 9.25
C VAL A 87 -0.50 1.59 8.76
N PRO A 88 -1.47 2.31 8.17
CA PRO A 88 -2.64 1.62 7.60
C PRO A 88 -2.25 0.76 6.40
N GLU A 89 -2.75 -0.46 6.38
CA GLU A 89 -2.49 -1.43 5.33
C GLU A 89 -3.82 -1.90 4.74
N CYS A 90 -3.87 -2.12 3.42
CA CYS A 90 -5.05 -2.69 2.80
C CYS A 90 -5.18 -4.17 3.19
N LYS A 91 -6.31 -4.50 3.79
CA LYS A 91 -6.60 -5.88 4.20
C LYS A 91 -7.97 -6.29 3.70
N TYR A 92 -8.08 -7.53 3.28
CA TYR A 92 -9.34 -8.09 2.84
C TYR A 92 -10.38 -7.98 3.94
N TRP A 93 -11.55 -7.50 3.57
CA TRP A 93 -12.66 -7.37 4.50
C TRP A 93 -13.93 -7.87 3.84
N ASN A 94 -14.62 -8.76 4.52
CA ASN A 94 -15.89 -9.31 4.08
C ASN A 94 -16.88 -9.14 5.21
N PRO A 95 -17.97 -8.36 4.99
CA PRO A 95 -18.99 -8.18 6.02
C PRO A 95 -19.59 -9.48 6.54
N ASP A 96 -19.76 -10.45 5.66
CA ASP A 96 -20.34 -11.76 6.03
C ASP A 96 -19.41 -12.52 6.97
N ASP A 97 -18.11 -12.51 6.69
CA ASP A 97 -17.13 -13.15 7.57
C ASP A 97 -17.06 -12.48 8.92
N ASP A 98 -17.16 -11.15 8.95
CA ASP A 98 -17.15 -10.38 10.19
C ASP A 98 -18.35 -10.74 11.07
N ILE A 99 -19.50 -10.89 10.47
CA ILE A 99 -20.73 -11.29 11.18
C ILE A 99 -20.58 -12.69 11.75
N LEU A 100 -20.09 -13.63 10.94
CA LEU A 100 -19.86 -15.00 11.38
C LEU A 100 -18.84 -15.07 12.51
N PHE A 101 -17.81 -14.27 12.43
CA PHE A 101 -16.78 -14.20 13.45
C PHE A 101 -17.35 -13.70 14.78
N ARG A 102 -18.21 -12.69 14.72
CA ARG A 102 -18.86 -12.16 15.92
C ARG A 102 -19.73 -13.20 16.61
N PHE A 103 -20.49 -13.95 15.83
CA PHE A 103 -21.37 -14.99 16.40
C PHE A 103 -20.57 -16.19 16.92
N GLY A 104 -19.48 -16.51 16.25
CA GLY A 104 -18.61 -17.60 16.66
C GLY A 104 -17.87 -17.33 17.98
N HIS A 105 -17.69 -16.08 18.34
CA HIS A 105 -16.98 -15.70 19.55
C HIS A 105 -17.82 -15.67 20.81
N ARG A 106 -19.07 -15.98 20.70
CA ARG A 106 -19.97 -15.92 21.87
C ARG A 106 -19.88 -17.14 22.77
N ASP A 107 -19.17 -18.09 22.38
CA ASP A 107 -18.96 -19.28 23.23
C ASP A 107 -17.82 -19.06 24.23
#